data_e4e61ff902416b92204e642493ae7feb
#
_entry.id   e4e61ff902416b92204e642493ae7feb
#
_cell.length_a   1.000
_cell.length_b   1.000
_cell.length_c   1.000
_cell.angle_alpha   90.00
_cell.angle_beta   90.00
_cell.angle_gamma   90.00
#
_symmetry.space_group_name_H-M   'P 1'
#
loop_
_entity.id
_entity.type
_entity.pdbx_description
1 polymer ?
#
loop_
_entity_poly.entity_id
_entity_poly.type
_entity_poly.pdbx_seq_one_letter_code
_entity_poly.pdbx_strand_id
1 'polypeptide(L)'
;MNIYKGNIIADIKRGNKNAFKKLFDDYFPILCVFSFHYVEDKEVCKDIVQESFLSYWERKENFDDLLKVKSFLYTVTRNKCLNYLKHELIDIPDFTGQEEFDNGFEAEIIEQETFRIVRKAVEELPTQMRNIILYSMKGLKNHEIADKLQISEGTVHTLKKIAYRKLRESLKGINYILFLFLSR
;
A
#
# COMPACT_ATOMS: atom_id res chain seq x y z
N MET A 1 -1.60 15.46 3.07
CA MET A 1 -0.46 16.26 3.59
C MET A 1 0.80 15.82 2.86
N ASN A 2 1.49 16.73 2.19
CA ASN A 2 2.63 16.38 1.34
C ASN A 2 3.85 16.12 2.26
N ILE A 3 4.28 14.83 2.37
CA ILE A 3 5.33 14.37 3.28
C ILE A 3 6.71 14.82 2.83
N TYR A 4 6.81 15.17 1.57
CA TYR A 4 8.06 15.62 0.98
C TYR A 4 8.17 17.14 1.14
N LYS A 5 9.22 17.62 1.83
CA LYS A 5 9.60 19.02 1.80
C LYS A 5 10.06 19.36 0.38
N GLY A 6 9.20 20.01 -0.42
CA GLY A 6 9.44 20.32 -1.83
C GLY A 6 8.69 19.39 -2.80
N ASN A 7 8.85 19.60 -4.09
CA ASN A 7 8.25 18.77 -5.13
C ASN A 7 9.20 17.62 -5.50
N ILE A 8 9.10 16.48 -4.81
CA ILE A 8 9.93 15.29 -5.04
C ILE A 8 9.88 14.83 -6.50
N ILE A 9 8.71 14.95 -7.16
CA ILE A 9 8.55 14.51 -8.55
C ILE A 9 9.35 15.41 -9.50
N ALA A 10 9.36 16.72 -9.27
CA ALA A 10 10.20 17.63 -10.03
C ALA A 10 11.71 17.35 -9.85
N ASP A 11 12.12 16.93 -8.64
CA ASP A 11 13.50 16.54 -8.38
C ASP A 11 13.86 15.23 -9.09
N ILE A 12 12.96 14.24 -9.10
CA ILE A 12 13.14 12.99 -9.82
C ILE A 12 13.22 13.24 -11.34
N LYS A 13 12.36 14.09 -11.90
CA LYS A 13 12.45 14.52 -13.31
C LYS A 13 13.83 15.05 -13.67
N ARG A 14 14.43 15.88 -12.82
CA ARG A 14 15.80 16.40 -13.01
C ARG A 14 16.90 15.34 -12.82
N GLY A 15 16.54 14.08 -12.59
CA GLY A 15 17.48 12.97 -12.41
C GLY A 15 18.07 12.85 -11.01
N ASN A 16 17.47 13.48 -10.00
CA ASN A 16 17.93 13.38 -8.62
C ASN A 16 17.71 11.97 -8.05
N LYS A 17 18.81 11.20 -8.00
CA LYS A 17 18.82 9.82 -7.51
C LYS A 17 18.41 9.70 -6.02
N ASN A 18 18.71 10.72 -5.18
CA ASN A 18 18.33 10.69 -3.77
C ASN A 18 16.82 10.88 -3.60
N ALA A 19 16.18 11.73 -4.42
CA ALA A 19 14.74 11.88 -4.44
C ALA A 19 14.06 10.58 -4.91
N PHE A 20 14.60 9.94 -5.95
CA PHE A 20 14.11 8.64 -6.42
C PHE A 20 14.28 7.55 -5.35
N LYS A 21 15.47 7.47 -4.73
CA LYS A 21 15.73 6.53 -3.63
C LYS A 21 14.71 6.70 -2.50
N LYS A 22 14.41 7.93 -2.11
CA LYS A 22 13.41 8.21 -1.08
C LYS A 22 12.02 7.72 -1.48
N LEU A 23 11.58 7.97 -2.71
CA LEU A 23 10.32 7.44 -3.24
C LEU A 23 10.33 5.91 -3.25
N PHE A 24 11.43 5.30 -3.65
CA PHE A 24 11.62 3.85 -3.65
C PHE A 24 11.50 3.29 -2.22
N ASP A 25 12.26 3.82 -1.26
CA ASP A 25 12.26 3.35 0.13
C ASP A 25 10.85 3.46 0.77
N ASP A 26 10.06 4.50 0.40
CA ASP A 26 8.72 4.72 0.93
C ASP A 26 7.67 3.75 0.31
N TYR A 27 7.78 3.42 -0.98
CA TYR A 27 6.74 2.66 -1.70
C TYR A 27 7.11 1.22 -2.03
N PHE A 28 8.37 0.86 -2.10
CA PHE A 28 8.82 -0.49 -2.42
C PHE A 28 8.22 -1.55 -1.48
N PRO A 29 8.25 -1.38 -0.13
CA PRO A 29 7.67 -2.36 0.77
C PRO A 29 6.14 -2.50 0.60
N ILE A 30 5.48 -1.39 0.30
CA ILE A 30 4.02 -1.34 0.11
C ILE A 30 3.64 -2.13 -1.14
N LEU A 31 4.35 -1.88 -2.24
CA LEU A 31 4.11 -2.56 -3.51
C LEU A 31 4.48 -4.04 -3.45
N CYS A 32 5.48 -4.44 -2.66
CA CYS A 32 5.78 -5.86 -2.41
C CYS A 32 4.62 -6.58 -1.69
N VAL A 33 3.98 -5.93 -0.71
CA VAL A 33 2.80 -6.50 -0.06
C VAL A 33 1.61 -6.56 -1.03
N PHE A 34 1.44 -5.52 -1.84
CA PHE A 34 0.42 -5.49 -2.87
C PHE A 34 0.62 -6.61 -3.91
N SER A 35 1.84 -6.78 -4.44
CA SER A 35 2.15 -7.84 -5.40
C SER A 35 2.00 -9.24 -4.81
N PHE A 36 2.29 -9.43 -3.52
CA PHE A 36 2.14 -10.70 -2.82
C PHE A 36 0.68 -11.21 -2.77
N HIS A 37 -0.30 -10.34 -3.00
CA HIS A 37 -1.70 -10.73 -3.13
C HIS A 37 -2.01 -11.43 -4.46
N TYR A 38 -1.17 -11.24 -5.45
CA TYR A 38 -1.29 -11.87 -6.76
C TYR A 38 -0.33 -13.06 -6.88
N VAL A 39 0.91 -12.86 -6.44
CA VAL A 39 2.01 -13.82 -6.57
C VAL A 39 2.50 -14.17 -5.17
N GLU A 40 2.28 -15.40 -4.71
CA GLU A 40 2.63 -15.85 -3.35
C GLU A 40 4.14 -16.16 -3.16
N ASP A 41 4.99 -15.66 -4.07
CA ASP A 41 6.45 -15.75 -3.97
C ASP A 41 7.06 -14.37 -3.67
N LYS A 42 7.81 -14.29 -2.57
CA LYS A 42 8.39 -13.02 -2.09
C LYS A 42 9.52 -12.50 -2.97
N GLU A 43 10.31 -13.37 -3.56
CA GLU A 43 11.43 -12.95 -4.41
C GLU A 43 10.89 -12.45 -5.74
N VAL A 44 9.96 -13.17 -6.34
CA VAL A 44 9.24 -12.73 -7.55
C VAL A 44 8.53 -11.39 -7.32
N CYS A 45 7.87 -11.20 -6.19
CA CYS A 45 7.25 -9.91 -5.84
C CYS A 45 8.26 -8.77 -5.80
N LYS A 46 9.44 -8.98 -5.22
CA LYS A 46 10.50 -7.96 -5.18
C LYS A 46 10.98 -7.60 -6.57
N ASP A 47 11.18 -8.60 -7.42
CA ASP A 47 11.66 -8.39 -8.79
C ASP A 47 10.63 -7.61 -9.60
N ILE A 48 9.36 -7.99 -9.55
CA ILE A 48 8.25 -7.29 -10.19
C ILE A 48 8.20 -5.82 -9.76
N VAL A 49 8.33 -5.56 -8.46
CA VAL A 49 8.28 -4.19 -7.93
C VAL A 49 9.52 -3.38 -8.35
N GLN A 50 10.72 -3.98 -8.33
CA GLN A 50 11.94 -3.32 -8.84
C GLN A 50 11.78 -2.92 -10.31
N GLU A 51 11.29 -3.82 -11.14
CA GLU A 51 11.02 -3.54 -12.55
C GLU A 51 9.96 -2.45 -12.75
N SER A 52 8.96 -2.38 -11.87
CA SER A 52 7.94 -1.32 -11.91
C SER A 52 8.57 0.05 -11.62
N PHE A 53 9.50 0.14 -10.67
CA PHE A 53 10.27 1.36 -10.41
C PHE A 53 11.22 1.73 -11.55
N LEU A 54 11.85 0.75 -12.21
CA LEU A 54 12.66 0.99 -13.40
C LEU A 54 11.80 1.57 -14.54
N SER A 55 10.63 0.99 -14.77
CA SER A 55 9.66 1.49 -15.76
C SER A 55 9.22 2.92 -15.47
N TYR A 56 9.05 3.28 -14.19
CA TYR A 56 8.78 4.67 -13.78
C TYR A 56 10.00 5.58 -14.04
N TRP A 57 11.21 5.15 -13.66
CA TRP A 57 12.43 5.94 -13.86
C TRP A 57 12.65 6.29 -15.33
N GLU A 58 12.44 5.34 -16.23
CA GLU A 58 12.56 5.53 -17.67
C GLU A 58 11.54 6.55 -18.22
N ARG A 59 10.35 6.61 -17.61
CA ARG A 59 9.23 7.48 -18.04
C ARG A 59 9.00 8.68 -17.13
N LYS A 60 9.93 9.00 -16.22
CA LYS A 60 9.76 10.01 -15.18
C LYS A 60 9.35 11.40 -15.70
N GLU A 61 9.72 11.72 -16.94
CA GLU A 61 9.36 12.99 -17.59
C GLU A 61 7.84 13.17 -17.79
N ASN A 62 7.09 12.05 -17.85
CA ASN A 62 5.65 12.06 -18.12
C ASN A 62 4.80 12.34 -16.88
N PHE A 63 5.43 12.48 -15.70
CA PHE A 63 4.70 12.62 -14.45
C PHE A 63 4.95 13.97 -13.79
N ASP A 64 3.85 14.68 -13.44
CA ASP A 64 3.89 16.01 -12.83
C ASP A 64 3.59 16.01 -11.34
N ASP A 65 2.94 14.96 -10.84
CA ASP A 65 2.52 14.86 -9.45
C ASP A 65 2.68 13.43 -8.89
N LEU A 66 2.69 13.35 -7.55
CA LEU A 66 2.88 12.11 -6.82
C LEU A 66 1.71 11.14 -6.99
N LEU A 67 0.48 11.63 -7.20
CA LEU A 67 -0.71 10.77 -7.35
C LEU A 67 -0.60 9.98 -8.65
N LYS A 68 -0.25 10.63 -9.76
CA LYS A 68 -0.03 9.97 -11.04
C LYS A 68 1.10 8.94 -10.97
N VAL A 69 2.20 9.24 -10.26
CA VAL A 69 3.30 8.29 -10.05
C VAL A 69 2.83 7.07 -9.26
N LYS A 70 2.07 7.28 -8.20
CA LYS A 70 1.49 6.18 -7.42
C LYS A 70 0.60 5.29 -8.29
N SER A 71 -0.38 5.88 -8.98
CA SER A 71 -1.27 5.19 -9.91
C SER A 71 -0.48 4.33 -10.89
N PHE A 72 0.51 4.92 -11.55
CA PHE A 72 1.37 4.22 -12.48
C PHE A 72 2.09 3.02 -11.84
N LEU A 73 2.74 3.22 -10.69
CA LEU A 73 3.47 2.15 -10.02
C LEU A 73 2.57 0.97 -9.64
N TYR A 74 1.38 1.23 -9.11
CA TYR A 74 0.43 0.17 -8.78
C TYR A 74 -0.07 -0.57 -10.01
N THR A 75 -0.45 0.17 -11.07
CA THR A 75 -0.93 -0.42 -12.33
C THR A 75 0.14 -1.30 -12.97
N VAL A 76 1.36 -0.80 -13.12
CA VAL A 76 2.46 -1.58 -13.70
C VAL A 76 2.77 -2.81 -12.85
N THR A 77 2.82 -2.67 -11.52
CA THR A 77 3.04 -3.80 -10.61
C THR A 77 1.94 -4.85 -10.79
N ARG A 78 0.66 -4.44 -10.79
CA ARG A 78 -0.47 -5.36 -11.01
C ARG A 78 -0.37 -6.08 -12.36
N ASN A 79 -0.13 -5.35 -13.42
CA ASN A 79 -0.05 -5.91 -14.78
C ASN A 79 1.10 -6.92 -14.90
N LYS A 80 2.27 -6.62 -14.30
CA LYS A 80 3.40 -7.56 -14.24
C LYS A 80 3.07 -8.82 -13.42
N CYS A 81 2.35 -8.69 -12.29
CA CYS A 81 1.87 -9.86 -11.53
C CYS A 81 0.94 -10.73 -12.37
N LEU A 82 -0.02 -10.13 -13.06
CA LEU A 82 -0.96 -10.87 -13.91
C LEU A 82 -0.24 -11.55 -15.09
N ASN A 83 0.74 -10.88 -15.68
CA ASN A 83 1.54 -11.47 -16.75
C ASN A 83 2.38 -12.65 -16.23
N TYR A 84 3.03 -12.51 -15.06
CA TYR A 84 3.75 -13.61 -14.42
C TYR A 84 2.85 -14.83 -14.23
N LEU A 85 1.64 -14.66 -13.67
CA LEU A 85 0.68 -15.74 -13.49
C LEU A 85 0.20 -16.37 -14.81
N LYS A 86 0.07 -15.57 -15.87
CA LYS A 86 -0.28 -16.09 -17.20
C LYS A 86 0.84 -16.96 -17.77
N HIS A 87 2.10 -16.57 -17.59
CA HIS A 87 3.26 -17.36 -18.04
C HIS A 87 3.44 -18.66 -17.26
N GLU A 88 3.09 -18.70 -15.98
CA GLU A 88 3.07 -19.96 -15.21
C GLU A 88 1.91 -20.90 -15.58
N LEU A 89 0.82 -20.35 -16.12
CA LEU A 89 -0.41 -21.11 -16.35
C LEU A 89 -0.61 -21.59 -17.80
N ILE A 90 0.21 -21.23 -18.80
CA ILE A 90 0.18 -21.78 -20.20
C ILE A 90 0.54 -20.66 -21.21
N ASP A 91 1.23 -21.07 -22.29
CA ASP A 91 1.43 -20.40 -23.57
C ASP A 91 0.13 -19.76 -24.11
N ILE A 92 -0.06 -18.46 -23.92
CA ILE A 92 -1.10 -17.68 -24.62
C ILE A 92 -0.44 -16.41 -25.18
N PRO A 93 -0.72 -16.06 -26.46
CA PRO A 93 0.03 -15.04 -27.21
C PRO A 93 -0.06 -13.64 -26.64
N ASP A 94 1.00 -12.86 -26.85
CA ASP A 94 1.19 -11.44 -26.56
C ASP A 94 -0.08 -10.60 -26.54
N PHE A 95 -0.39 -10.06 -25.36
CA PHE A 95 -1.30 -8.95 -25.22
C PHE A 95 -0.50 -7.64 -25.19
N THR A 96 -0.16 -7.11 -26.36
CA THR A 96 0.31 -5.74 -26.55
C THR A 96 -0.87 -4.78 -26.46
N GLY A 97 -1.47 -4.66 -25.28
CA GLY A 97 -2.48 -3.64 -25.01
C GLY A 97 -1.81 -2.37 -24.51
N GLN A 98 -1.66 -1.37 -25.37
CA GLN A 98 -1.59 0.03 -24.96
C GLN A 98 -2.96 0.40 -24.38
N GLU A 99 -3.18 0.14 -23.08
CA GLU A 99 -4.33 0.73 -22.39
C GLU A 99 -4.01 2.19 -22.12
N GLU A 100 -4.80 3.08 -22.74
CA GLU A 100 -4.89 4.50 -22.37
C GLU A 100 -5.19 4.59 -20.87
N PHE A 101 -4.31 5.28 -20.14
CA PHE A 101 -4.45 5.50 -18.70
C PHE A 101 -5.67 6.40 -18.41
N ASP A 102 -6.79 5.82 -18.09
CA ASP A 102 -7.92 6.55 -17.50
C ASP A 102 -7.60 6.81 -16.01
N ASN A 103 -7.07 8.01 -15.76
CA ASN A 103 -6.50 8.43 -14.46
C ASN A 103 -7.53 8.48 -13.29
N GLY A 104 -8.82 8.35 -13.56
CA GLY A 104 -9.86 8.37 -12.53
C GLY A 104 -10.20 7.00 -11.97
N PHE A 105 -10.30 6.01 -12.84
CA PHE A 105 -10.71 4.65 -12.48
C PHE A 105 -9.63 3.89 -11.71
N GLU A 106 -8.37 4.14 -12.04
CA GLU A 106 -7.23 3.46 -11.42
C GLU A 106 -6.95 3.91 -9.97
N ALA A 107 -7.09 5.20 -9.68
CA ALA A 107 -6.93 5.71 -8.31
C ALA A 107 -7.94 5.07 -7.36
N GLU A 108 -9.17 4.85 -7.83
CA GLU A 108 -10.25 4.21 -7.07
C GLU A 108 -9.98 2.71 -6.83
N ILE A 109 -9.46 1.99 -7.83
CA ILE A 109 -9.06 0.58 -7.69
C ILE A 109 -7.90 0.43 -6.69
N ILE A 110 -6.91 1.31 -6.74
CA ILE A 110 -5.75 1.31 -5.83
C ILE A 110 -6.22 1.56 -4.40
N GLU A 111 -7.11 2.52 -4.21
CA GLU A 111 -7.68 2.81 -2.90
C GLU A 111 -8.46 1.61 -2.37
N GLN A 112 -9.30 0.98 -3.20
CA GLN A 112 -10.07 -0.22 -2.84
C GLN A 112 -9.17 -1.41 -2.52
N GLU A 113 -8.12 -1.67 -3.29
CA GLU A 113 -7.18 -2.77 -3.01
C GLU A 113 -6.38 -2.52 -1.73
N THR A 114 -5.93 -1.30 -1.48
CA THR A 114 -5.27 -0.92 -0.22
C THR A 114 -6.21 -1.10 0.96
N PHE A 115 -7.47 -0.68 0.83
CA PHE A 115 -8.52 -0.92 1.82
C PHE A 115 -8.75 -2.41 2.08
N ARG A 116 -8.78 -3.22 1.03
CA ARG A 116 -8.96 -4.67 1.13
C ARG A 116 -7.82 -5.34 1.90
N ILE A 117 -6.58 -4.95 1.62
CA ILE A 117 -5.39 -5.48 2.31
C ILE A 117 -5.42 -5.12 3.81
N VAL A 118 -5.64 -3.85 4.13
CA VAL A 118 -5.74 -3.39 5.53
C VAL A 118 -6.92 -4.07 6.23
N ARG A 119 -8.07 -4.17 5.56
CA ARG A 119 -9.27 -4.82 6.11
C ARG A 119 -9.01 -6.28 6.45
N LYS A 120 -8.38 -7.04 5.53
CA LYS A 120 -8.03 -8.44 5.77
C LYS A 120 -7.10 -8.57 6.98
N ALA A 121 -6.05 -7.75 7.07
CA ALA A 121 -5.15 -7.77 8.21
C ALA A 121 -5.87 -7.45 9.55
N VAL A 122 -6.85 -6.54 9.52
CA VAL A 122 -7.69 -6.25 10.71
C VAL A 122 -8.62 -7.42 11.02
N GLU A 123 -9.17 -8.10 10.02
CA GLU A 123 -10.03 -9.29 10.19
C GLU A 123 -9.28 -10.48 10.80
N GLU A 124 -7.98 -10.59 10.58
CA GLU A 124 -7.11 -11.62 11.17
C GLU A 124 -6.73 -11.37 12.64
N LEU A 125 -7.00 -10.18 13.16
CA LEU A 125 -6.78 -9.90 14.57
C LEU A 125 -7.75 -10.69 15.47
N PRO A 126 -7.34 -11.06 16.70
CA PRO A 126 -8.25 -11.58 17.72
C PRO A 126 -9.45 -10.65 17.91
N THR A 127 -10.64 -11.21 18.10
CA THR A 127 -11.92 -10.48 18.07
C THR A 127 -11.93 -9.19 18.92
N GLN A 128 -11.39 -9.23 20.13
CA GLN A 128 -11.36 -8.07 21.01
C GLN A 128 -10.46 -6.96 20.48
N MET A 129 -9.27 -7.31 19.96
CA MET A 129 -8.36 -6.35 19.33
C MET A 129 -8.95 -5.77 18.05
N ARG A 130 -9.59 -6.60 17.23
CA ARG A 130 -10.29 -6.19 16.01
C ARG A 130 -11.36 -5.15 16.32
N ASN A 131 -12.22 -5.41 17.31
CA ASN A 131 -13.27 -4.48 17.70
C ASN A 131 -12.70 -3.14 18.18
N ILE A 132 -11.62 -3.16 18.98
CA ILE A 132 -10.94 -1.94 19.43
C ILE A 132 -10.43 -1.12 18.22
N ILE A 133 -9.78 -1.77 17.26
CA ILE A 133 -9.29 -1.09 16.06
C ILE A 133 -10.46 -0.52 15.23
N LEU A 134 -11.51 -1.28 14.99
CA LEU A 134 -12.68 -0.83 14.23
C LEU A 134 -13.38 0.36 14.89
N TYR A 135 -13.55 0.37 16.22
CA TYR A 135 -14.11 1.52 16.91
C TYR A 135 -13.19 2.74 16.88
N SER A 136 -11.88 2.51 17.01
CA SER A 136 -10.88 3.58 16.87
C SER A 136 -10.89 4.21 15.47
N MET A 137 -11.04 3.41 14.41
CA MET A 137 -11.18 3.89 13.03
C MET A 137 -12.48 4.70 12.82
N LYS A 138 -13.52 4.44 13.60
CA LYS A 138 -14.76 5.23 13.64
C LYS A 138 -14.62 6.53 14.44
N GLY A 139 -13.45 6.83 14.98
CA GLY A 139 -13.17 8.05 15.73
C GLY A 139 -13.51 7.99 17.23
N LEU A 140 -13.89 6.81 17.77
CA LEU A 140 -14.20 6.69 19.18
C LEU A 140 -12.92 6.84 20.03
N LYS A 141 -13.06 7.54 21.17
CA LYS A 141 -12.00 7.68 22.18
C LYS A 141 -11.88 6.41 23.02
N ASN A 142 -10.74 6.22 23.69
CA ASN A 142 -10.49 4.99 24.44
C ASN A 142 -11.53 4.72 25.54
N HIS A 143 -12.03 5.74 26.25
CA HIS A 143 -13.08 5.56 27.25
C HIS A 143 -14.40 5.08 26.62
N GLU A 144 -14.80 5.64 25.47
CA GLU A 144 -16.02 5.22 24.76
C GLU A 144 -15.93 3.77 24.26
N ILE A 145 -14.72 3.34 23.85
CA ILE A 145 -14.45 1.96 23.47
C ILE A 145 -14.51 1.04 24.68
N ALA A 146 -13.95 1.49 25.82
CA ALA A 146 -13.97 0.77 27.07
C ALA A 146 -15.40 0.48 27.54
N ASP A 147 -16.26 1.50 27.52
CA ASP A 147 -17.69 1.39 27.86
C ASP A 147 -18.42 0.41 26.94
N LYS A 148 -18.20 0.52 25.60
CA LYS A 148 -18.84 -0.37 24.62
C LYS A 148 -18.43 -1.82 24.74
N LEU A 149 -17.19 -2.09 25.14
CA LEU A 149 -16.65 -3.44 25.25
C LEU A 149 -16.68 -3.97 26.69
N GLN A 150 -17.16 -3.19 27.65
CA GLN A 150 -17.22 -3.51 29.08
C GLN A 150 -15.86 -3.95 29.66
N ILE A 151 -14.80 -3.20 29.31
CA ILE A 151 -13.43 -3.41 29.78
C ILE A 151 -12.84 -2.09 30.29
N SER A 152 -11.71 -2.15 31.01
CA SER A 152 -11.06 -0.93 31.48
C SER A 152 -10.40 -0.15 30.33
N GLU A 153 -10.31 1.17 30.44
CA GLU A 153 -9.59 2.02 29.48
C GLU A 153 -8.11 1.62 29.36
N GLY A 154 -7.47 1.21 30.45
CA GLY A 154 -6.12 0.67 30.46
C GLY A 154 -5.99 -0.61 29.60
N THR A 155 -7.02 -1.46 29.64
CA THR A 155 -7.09 -2.66 28.79
C THR A 155 -7.21 -2.28 27.31
N VAL A 156 -8.06 -1.29 26.98
CA VAL A 156 -8.18 -0.75 25.62
C VAL A 156 -6.82 -0.25 25.11
N HIS A 157 -6.13 0.57 25.92
CA HIS A 157 -4.81 1.10 25.56
C HIS A 157 -3.79 -0.02 25.28
N THR A 158 -3.74 -1.02 26.16
CA THR A 158 -2.78 -2.15 26.04
C THR A 158 -3.08 -2.99 24.80
N LEU A 159 -4.34 -3.38 24.59
CA LEU A 159 -4.77 -4.20 23.46
C LEU A 159 -4.60 -3.45 22.12
N LYS A 160 -4.88 -2.14 22.13
CA LYS A 160 -4.64 -1.27 20.95
C LYS A 160 -3.17 -1.24 20.56
N LYS A 161 -2.27 -1.09 21.53
CA LYS A 161 -0.81 -1.13 21.29
C LYS A 161 -0.36 -2.49 20.72
N ILE A 162 -0.88 -3.59 21.25
CA ILE A 162 -0.58 -4.94 20.77
C ILE A 162 -1.14 -5.14 19.35
N ALA A 163 -2.39 -4.70 19.11
CA ALA A 163 -3.02 -4.79 17.80
C ALA A 163 -2.22 -4.04 16.73
N TYR A 164 -1.77 -2.82 17.01
CA TYR A 164 -0.93 -2.05 16.09
C TYR A 164 0.41 -2.71 15.80
N ARG A 165 1.02 -3.35 16.80
CA ARG A 165 2.25 -4.13 16.58
C ARG A 165 1.99 -5.31 15.63
N LYS A 166 0.90 -6.08 15.87
CA LYS A 166 0.52 -7.20 14.99
C LYS A 166 0.21 -6.75 13.57
N LEU A 167 -0.55 -5.66 13.41
CA LEU A 167 -0.82 -5.08 12.08
C LEU A 167 0.47 -4.63 11.39
N ARG A 168 1.41 -4.02 12.12
CA ARG A 168 2.71 -3.63 11.58
C ARG A 168 3.55 -4.84 11.14
N GLU A 169 3.48 -5.95 11.87
CA GLU A 169 4.17 -7.18 11.51
C GLU A 169 3.51 -7.88 10.31
N SER A 170 2.18 -7.93 10.27
CA SER A 170 1.39 -8.50 9.17
C SER A 170 1.52 -7.68 7.89
N LEU A 171 1.57 -6.36 8.02
CA LEU A 171 1.68 -5.39 6.93
C LEU A 171 3.12 -4.89 6.80
N LYS A 172 4.15 -5.73 6.96
CA LYS A 172 5.57 -5.32 6.87
C LYS A 172 5.81 -4.50 5.60
N GLY A 173 6.04 -3.21 5.78
CA GLY A 173 6.20 -2.23 4.70
C GLY A 173 5.06 -1.21 4.55
N ILE A 174 3.88 -1.42 5.12
CA ILE A 174 2.74 -0.48 5.05
C ILE A 174 2.69 0.46 6.28
N ASN A 175 3.75 0.58 7.05
CA ASN A 175 3.81 1.43 8.26
C ASN A 175 3.23 2.84 8.06
N TYR A 176 3.26 3.34 6.84
CA TYR A 176 2.81 4.67 6.49
C TYR A 176 1.31 4.76 6.22
N ILE A 177 0.72 3.76 5.56
CA ILE A 177 -0.74 3.72 5.32
C ILE A 177 -1.48 3.55 6.64
N LEU A 178 -0.99 2.68 7.52
CA LEU A 178 -1.53 2.54 8.88
C LEU A 178 -1.47 3.85 9.66
N PHE A 179 -0.37 4.61 9.57
CA PHE A 179 -0.25 5.89 10.25
C PHE A 179 -1.25 6.91 9.72
N LEU A 180 -1.50 6.97 8.42
CA LEU A 180 -2.50 7.87 7.81
C LEU A 180 -3.94 7.53 8.21
N PHE A 181 -4.29 6.25 8.34
CA PHE A 181 -5.63 5.82 8.75
C PHE A 181 -5.88 5.95 10.25
N LEU A 182 -4.84 5.95 11.07
CA LEU A 182 -4.94 5.92 12.53
C LEU A 182 -4.65 7.26 13.20
N SER A 183 -4.20 8.26 12.43
CA SER A 183 -3.93 9.63 12.91
C SER A 183 -5.08 10.61 12.65
N ARG A 184 -6.25 10.10 12.23
CA ARG A 184 -7.49 10.88 12.14
C ARG A 184 -8.33 10.77 13.37
#